data_19888c2ecb65935f849b198f475f63ab
#
_entry.id   19888c2ecb65935f849b198f475f63ab
#
_cell.length_a   1.000
_cell.length_b   1.000
_cell.length_c   1.000
_cell.angle_alpha   90.00
_cell.angle_beta   90.00
_cell.angle_gamma   90.00
#
_symmetry.space_group_name_H-M   'P 1'
#
loop_
_entity.id
_entity.type
_entity.pdbx_description
1 polymer ?
#
loop_
_entity_poly.entity_id
_entity_poly.type
_entity_poly.pdbx_seq_one_letter_code
_entity_poly.pdbx_strand_id
1 'polypeptide(L)'
;MATRFLKINDEFRDSLEETLDKNNRSGKVRPYYYGISYENKIILVPLRSKCPKSYSIPIYNTGNKARPGLDFCKMIIMSRNELNLYTSSVSVNRNVFADLNRKRNQIINMVHKTISDYKTMKQKVENNTDLSSDEIFLKTRSTLKNWEDII
;
A
#
# COMPACT_ATOMS: atom_id res chain seq x y z
N MET A 1 -16.56 18.44 1.12
CA MET A 1 -15.16 18.46 0.73
C MET A 1 -14.82 17.22 -0.07
N ALA A 2 -14.22 17.39 -1.22
CA ALA A 2 -13.89 16.26 -2.06
C ALA A 2 -12.85 15.38 -1.38
N THR A 3 -13.09 14.11 -1.44
CA THR A 3 -12.21 13.10 -0.94
C THR A 3 -10.98 13.02 -1.83
N ARG A 4 -9.82 13.11 -1.22
CA ARG A 4 -8.60 13.12 -1.99
C ARG A 4 -7.81 11.84 -1.76
N PHE A 5 -7.64 11.15 -2.84
CA PHE A 5 -6.62 10.13 -2.99
C PHE A 5 -5.62 10.65 -4.00
N LEU A 6 -4.49 9.99 -4.13
CA LEU A 6 -3.47 10.35 -5.10
C LEU A 6 -3.34 9.25 -6.14
N LYS A 7 -3.01 9.64 -7.36
CA LYS A 7 -2.54 8.72 -8.40
C LYS A 7 -1.05 8.94 -8.60
N ILE A 8 -0.36 7.90 -9.00
CA ILE A 8 1.08 7.92 -9.24
C ILE A 8 1.31 7.95 -10.74
N ASN A 9 2.26 8.77 -11.20
CA ASN A 9 2.58 8.84 -12.62
C ASN A 9 3.39 7.61 -13.07
N ASP A 10 3.40 7.39 -14.38
CA ASP A 10 4.03 6.22 -14.97
C ASP A 10 5.55 6.20 -14.76
N GLU A 11 6.17 7.37 -14.76
CA GLU A 11 7.61 7.51 -14.60
C GLU A 11 8.08 6.93 -13.25
N PHE A 12 7.39 7.27 -12.17
CA PHE A 12 7.72 6.71 -10.86
C PHE A 12 7.46 5.22 -10.80
N ARG A 13 6.31 4.78 -11.33
CA ARG A 13 5.96 3.37 -11.33
C ARG A 13 6.99 2.54 -12.09
N ASP A 14 7.44 3.04 -13.24
CA ASP A 14 8.40 2.32 -14.08
C ASP A 14 9.80 2.29 -13.48
N SER A 15 10.10 3.20 -12.53
CA SER A 15 11.38 3.23 -11.83
C SER A 15 11.51 2.15 -10.75
N LEU A 16 10.38 1.52 -10.35
CA LEU A 16 10.36 0.51 -9.31
C LEU A 16 10.49 -0.90 -9.91
N GLU A 17 10.95 -1.84 -9.08
CA GLU A 17 10.98 -3.23 -9.46
C GLU A 17 9.56 -3.79 -9.67
N GLU A 18 9.46 -4.95 -10.29
CA GLU A 18 8.21 -5.57 -10.75
C GLU A 18 7.19 -5.93 -9.66
N THR A 19 7.32 -5.38 -8.47
CA THR A 19 6.40 -5.65 -7.36
C THR A 19 5.14 -4.82 -7.39
N LEU A 20 5.11 -3.73 -8.17
CA LEU A 20 3.90 -2.95 -8.32
C LEU A 20 2.88 -3.67 -9.18
N ASP A 21 1.63 -3.40 -8.88
CA ASP A 21 0.51 -4.00 -9.58
C ASP A 21 0.51 -3.60 -11.06
N LYS A 22 0.72 -4.58 -11.93
CA LYS A 22 0.77 -4.37 -13.37
C LYS A 22 -0.58 -3.96 -13.98
N ASN A 23 -1.66 -4.08 -13.24
CA ASN A 23 -3.00 -3.74 -13.73
C ASN A 23 -3.19 -2.25 -14.00
N ASN A 24 -2.27 -1.41 -13.55
CA ASN A 24 -2.26 0.01 -13.91
C ASN A 24 -1.89 0.28 -15.37
N ARG A 25 -1.42 -0.72 -16.09
CA ARG A 25 -0.97 -0.55 -17.49
C ARG A 25 -2.11 -0.40 -18.49
N SER A 26 -3.35 -0.69 -18.10
CA SER A 26 -4.51 -0.64 -19.02
C SER A 26 -5.25 0.69 -19.00
N GLY A 27 -4.60 1.77 -18.58
CA GLY A 27 -5.21 3.10 -18.53
C GLY A 27 -6.14 3.33 -17.34
N LYS A 28 -6.30 2.34 -16.47
CA LYS A 28 -7.08 2.52 -15.24
C LYS A 28 -6.23 3.22 -14.18
N VAL A 29 -6.77 4.29 -13.63
CA VAL A 29 -6.13 5.02 -12.55
C VAL A 29 -6.33 4.25 -11.25
N ARG A 30 -5.22 3.93 -10.57
CA ARG A 30 -5.30 3.33 -9.24
C ARG A 30 -5.14 4.43 -8.20
N PRO A 31 -6.17 4.65 -7.36
CA PRO A 31 -6.05 5.63 -6.29
C PRO A 31 -5.23 5.07 -5.12
N TYR A 32 -4.44 5.94 -4.51
CA TYR A 32 -3.64 5.63 -3.33
C TYR A 32 -4.09 6.48 -2.16
N TYR A 33 -4.39 5.84 -1.04
CA TYR A 33 -4.63 6.53 0.22
C TYR A 33 -3.31 7.09 0.74
N TYR A 34 -3.33 8.32 1.22
CA TYR A 34 -2.12 8.98 1.72
C TYR A 34 -2.41 9.70 3.05
N GLY A 35 -1.37 10.33 3.61
CA GLY A 35 -1.51 11.07 4.87
C GLY A 35 -0.99 10.29 6.07
N ILE A 36 -0.25 9.22 5.84
CA ILE A 36 0.44 8.46 6.88
C ILE A 36 1.92 8.73 6.74
N SER A 37 2.57 9.06 7.86
CA SER A 37 4.02 9.31 7.89
C SER A 37 4.74 8.15 8.55
N TYR A 38 5.93 7.87 8.07
CA TYR A 38 6.86 6.93 8.68
C TYR A 38 8.27 7.50 8.51
N GLU A 39 8.96 7.77 9.60
CA GLU A 39 10.35 8.26 9.58
C GLU A 39 10.55 9.44 8.61
N ASN A 40 9.70 10.44 8.67
CA ASN A 40 9.71 11.62 7.77
C ASN A 40 9.40 11.32 6.31
N LYS A 41 8.95 10.11 6.00
CA LYS A 41 8.48 9.73 4.68
C LYS A 41 6.96 9.67 4.64
N ILE A 42 6.42 9.71 3.44
CA ILE A 42 4.97 9.61 3.22
C ILE A 42 4.66 8.20 2.71
N ILE A 43 3.67 7.58 3.32
CA ILE A 43 3.20 6.24 2.93
C ILE A 43 1.96 6.40 2.06
N LEU A 44 1.94 5.68 0.93
CA LEU A 44 0.78 5.59 0.05
C LEU A 44 0.35 4.13 -0.04
N VAL A 45 -0.95 3.88 0.16
CA VAL A 45 -1.50 2.52 0.14
C VAL A 45 -2.54 2.42 -0.97
N PRO A 46 -2.39 1.49 -1.93
CA PRO A 46 -3.32 1.41 -3.04
C PRO A 46 -4.69 0.89 -2.63
N LEU A 47 -5.71 1.48 -3.23
CA LEU A 47 -7.07 0.99 -3.16
C LEU A 47 -7.28 0.02 -4.33
N ARG A 48 -7.59 -1.23 -4.01
CA ARG A 48 -7.74 -2.28 -5.02
C ARG A 48 -9.13 -2.88 -4.95
N SER A 49 -9.62 -3.33 -6.10
CA SER A 49 -10.93 -3.99 -6.18
C SER A 49 -10.93 -5.39 -5.57
N LYS A 50 -9.75 -6.01 -5.46
CA LYS A 50 -9.59 -7.35 -4.91
C LYS A 50 -8.31 -7.42 -4.10
N CYS A 51 -8.45 -7.46 -2.77
CA CYS A 51 -7.31 -7.52 -1.86
C CYS A 51 -7.09 -8.92 -1.33
N PRO A 52 -5.84 -9.27 -0.98
CA PRO A 52 -5.56 -10.51 -0.25
C PRO A 52 -6.15 -10.46 1.15
N LYS A 53 -6.24 -11.61 1.82
CA LYS A 53 -6.72 -11.67 3.21
C LYS A 53 -5.72 -11.07 4.19
N SER A 54 -4.41 -11.25 3.93
CA SER A 54 -3.34 -10.75 4.80
C SER A 54 -2.92 -9.36 4.37
N TYR A 55 -2.59 -8.51 5.35
CA TYR A 55 -2.08 -7.16 5.12
C TYR A 55 -3.00 -6.32 4.24
N SER A 56 -4.29 -6.37 4.55
CA SER A 56 -5.29 -5.55 3.88
C SER A 56 -6.36 -5.10 4.86
N ILE A 57 -7.04 -4.00 4.52
CA ILE A 57 -8.21 -3.51 5.25
C ILE A 57 -9.33 -3.36 4.22
N PRO A 58 -10.43 -4.10 4.37
CA PRO A 58 -11.55 -3.99 3.44
C PRO A 58 -12.27 -2.65 3.60
N ILE A 59 -12.78 -2.13 2.48
CA ILE A 59 -13.73 -1.02 2.51
C ILE A 59 -15.11 -1.58 2.82
N TYR A 60 -16.05 -0.66 3.08
CA TYR A 60 -17.43 -1.02 3.33
C TYR A 60 -17.95 -1.98 2.25
N ASN A 61 -18.59 -3.05 2.69
CA ASN A 61 -19.04 -4.11 1.81
C ASN A 61 -20.22 -3.65 0.94
N THR A 62 -20.02 -3.69 -0.37
CA THR A 62 -21.04 -3.35 -1.36
C THR A 62 -21.82 -4.59 -1.85
N GLY A 63 -21.70 -5.72 -1.14
CA GLY A 63 -22.29 -6.99 -1.57
C GLY A 63 -21.45 -7.75 -2.59
N ASN A 64 -20.30 -7.24 -2.92
CA ASN A 64 -19.40 -7.87 -3.89
C ASN A 64 -18.58 -8.97 -3.20
N LYS A 65 -18.46 -10.15 -3.81
CA LYS A 65 -17.64 -11.25 -3.31
C LYS A 65 -16.15 -10.93 -3.34
N ALA A 66 -15.71 -9.99 -4.19
CA ALA A 66 -14.35 -9.49 -4.18
C ALA A 66 -14.12 -8.74 -2.87
N ARG A 67 -12.89 -8.72 -2.36
CA ARG A 67 -12.52 -7.98 -1.16
C ARG A 67 -11.89 -6.63 -1.56
N PRO A 68 -12.69 -5.63 -1.94
CA PRO A 68 -12.12 -4.31 -2.23
C PRO A 68 -11.59 -3.69 -0.95
N GLY A 69 -10.48 -2.98 -1.05
CA GLY A 69 -9.88 -2.36 0.12
C GLY A 69 -8.49 -1.84 -0.12
N LEU A 70 -7.79 -1.55 0.96
CA LEU A 70 -6.40 -1.12 0.93
C LEU A 70 -5.48 -2.33 1.01
N ASP A 71 -4.50 -2.39 0.11
CA ASP A 71 -3.52 -3.48 0.03
C ASP A 71 -2.15 -2.98 0.51
N PHE A 72 -1.78 -3.37 1.73
CA PHE A 72 -0.54 -2.91 2.35
C PHE A 72 0.69 -3.63 1.81
N CYS A 73 0.53 -4.76 1.13
CA CYS A 73 1.65 -5.40 0.44
C CYS A 73 2.16 -4.57 -0.74
N LYS A 74 1.34 -3.67 -1.25
CA LYS A 74 1.67 -2.83 -2.40
C LYS A 74 1.84 -1.36 -2.04
N MET A 75 2.06 -1.04 -0.77
CA MET A 75 2.27 0.34 -0.36
C MET A 75 3.58 0.89 -0.91
N ILE A 76 3.61 2.21 -1.03
CA ILE A 76 4.73 2.97 -1.58
C ILE A 76 5.21 3.94 -0.53
N ILE A 77 6.51 4.14 -0.46
CA ILE A 77 7.13 5.10 0.44
C ILE A 77 7.78 6.19 -0.39
N MET A 78 7.40 7.43 -0.15
CA MET A 78 7.91 8.59 -0.88
C MET A 78 8.43 9.65 0.06
N SER A 79 9.46 10.39 -0.39
CA SER A 79 9.80 11.68 0.21
C SER A 79 8.75 12.72 -0.17
N ARG A 80 8.75 13.87 0.52
CA ARG A 80 7.85 14.97 0.16
C ARG A 80 8.11 15.49 -1.26
N ASN A 81 9.37 15.53 -1.67
CA ASN A 81 9.73 15.97 -3.02
C ASN A 81 9.18 14.99 -4.07
N GLU A 82 9.33 13.70 -3.84
CA GLU A 82 8.78 12.68 -4.73
C GLU A 82 7.26 12.77 -4.80
N LEU A 83 6.60 13.01 -3.68
CA LEU A 83 5.16 13.17 -3.64
C LEU A 83 4.70 14.31 -4.57
N ASN A 84 5.39 15.46 -4.51
CA ASN A 84 5.05 16.59 -5.34
C ASN A 84 5.33 16.36 -6.82
N LEU A 85 6.40 15.63 -7.13
CA LEU A 85 6.82 15.38 -8.52
C LEU A 85 6.02 14.29 -9.20
N TYR A 86 5.62 13.25 -8.46
CA TYR A 86 5.14 11.99 -9.05
C TYR A 86 3.69 11.68 -8.77
N THR A 87 2.98 12.54 -8.05
CA THR A 87 1.57 12.29 -7.72
C THR A 87 0.69 13.45 -8.12
N SER A 88 -0.59 13.15 -8.33
CA SER A 88 -1.63 14.14 -8.51
C SER A 88 -2.92 13.65 -7.86
N SER A 89 -3.82 14.58 -7.55
CA SER A 89 -5.08 14.26 -6.89
C SER A 89 -6.00 13.45 -7.78
N VAL A 90 -6.72 12.53 -7.18
CA VAL A 90 -7.78 11.78 -7.84
C VAL A 90 -8.95 11.63 -6.85
N SER A 91 -10.16 11.67 -7.37
CA SER A 91 -11.36 11.55 -6.54
C SER A 91 -11.77 10.09 -6.42
N VAL A 92 -12.25 9.72 -5.24
CA VAL A 92 -12.86 8.41 -5.00
C VAL A 92 -14.29 8.61 -4.48
N ASN A 93 -15.05 7.54 -4.45
CA ASN A 93 -16.41 7.58 -3.93
C ASN A 93 -16.42 8.11 -2.50
N ARG A 94 -17.36 9.02 -2.22
CA ARG A 94 -17.51 9.67 -0.92
C ARG A 94 -17.66 8.68 0.22
N ASN A 95 -18.43 7.60 0.02
CA ASN A 95 -18.66 6.59 1.05
C ASN A 95 -17.40 5.78 1.33
N VAL A 96 -16.60 5.49 0.32
CA VAL A 96 -15.30 4.82 0.48
C VAL A 96 -14.38 5.67 1.33
N PHE A 97 -14.27 6.94 1.03
CA PHE A 97 -13.45 7.87 1.81
C PHE A 97 -13.89 7.94 3.25
N ALA A 98 -15.20 8.12 3.48
CA ALA A 98 -15.73 8.21 4.84
C ALA A 98 -15.45 6.94 5.63
N ASP A 99 -15.61 5.78 5.01
CA ASP A 99 -15.30 4.49 5.64
C ASP A 99 -13.83 4.36 6.02
N LEU A 100 -12.94 4.67 5.08
CA LEU A 100 -11.50 4.59 5.34
C LEU A 100 -11.05 5.62 6.37
N ASN A 101 -11.64 6.81 6.36
CA ASN A 101 -11.33 7.84 7.34
C ASN A 101 -11.70 7.40 8.76
N ARG A 102 -12.81 6.69 8.91
CA ARG A 102 -13.18 6.10 10.21
C ARG A 102 -12.19 5.02 10.65
N LYS A 103 -11.57 4.34 9.71
CA LYS A 103 -10.58 3.26 9.97
C LYS A 103 -9.16 3.78 10.05
N ARG A 104 -8.94 5.09 10.15
CA ARG A 104 -7.61 5.69 10.09
C ARG A 104 -6.63 5.04 11.08
N ASN A 105 -7.05 4.80 12.32
CA ASN A 105 -6.19 4.18 13.32
C ASN A 105 -5.82 2.74 12.93
N GLN A 106 -6.76 1.99 12.37
CA GLN A 106 -6.48 0.65 11.86
C GLN A 106 -5.49 0.70 10.69
N ILE A 107 -5.62 1.70 9.83
CA ILE A 107 -4.72 1.88 8.68
C ILE A 107 -3.31 2.18 9.16
N ILE A 108 -3.16 3.10 10.10
CA ILE A 108 -1.86 3.44 10.68
C ILE A 108 -1.23 2.21 11.34
N ASN A 109 -1.99 1.46 12.12
CA ASN A 109 -1.50 0.26 12.78
C ASN A 109 -1.10 -0.82 11.76
N MET A 110 -1.84 -0.95 10.66
CA MET A 110 -1.51 -1.92 9.62
C MET A 110 -0.22 -1.54 8.87
N VAL A 111 0.02 -0.25 8.66
CA VAL A 111 1.30 0.20 8.07
C VAL A 111 2.46 -0.25 8.97
N HIS A 112 2.38 0.06 10.27
CA HIS A 112 3.44 -0.31 11.19
C HIS A 112 3.61 -1.82 11.32
N LYS A 113 2.51 -2.56 11.38
CA LYS A 113 2.53 -4.02 11.43
C LYS A 113 3.20 -4.60 10.19
N THR A 114 2.83 -4.13 9.02
CA THR A 114 3.38 -4.64 7.76
C THR A 114 4.88 -4.39 7.67
N ILE A 115 5.35 -3.20 8.03
CA ILE A 115 6.77 -2.89 8.04
C ILE A 115 7.52 -3.74 9.06
N SER A 116 6.98 -3.86 10.27
CA SER A 116 7.59 -4.66 11.35
C SER A 116 7.68 -6.13 10.96
N ASP A 117 6.62 -6.68 10.40
CA ASP A 117 6.59 -8.08 9.97
C ASP A 117 7.57 -8.32 8.81
N TYR A 118 7.70 -7.34 7.91
CA TYR A 118 8.68 -7.41 6.83
C TYR A 118 10.10 -7.47 7.36
N LYS A 119 10.44 -6.61 8.33
CA LYS A 119 11.76 -6.61 8.97
C LYS A 119 12.05 -7.93 9.66
N THR A 120 11.08 -8.47 10.38
CA THR A 120 11.20 -9.77 11.05
C THR A 120 11.45 -10.88 10.03
N MET A 121 10.71 -10.87 8.93
CA MET A 121 10.91 -11.82 7.84
C MET A 121 12.35 -11.75 7.30
N LYS A 122 12.86 -10.55 7.06
CA LYS A 122 14.22 -10.36 6.56
C LYS A 122 15.26 -10.93 7.52
N GLN A 123 15.10 -10.72 8.83
CA GLN A 123 16.00 -11.28 9.83
C GLN A 123 15.96 -12.81 9.82
N LYS A 124 14.78 -13.40 9.68
CA LYS A 124 14.64 -14.85 9.61
C LYS A 124 15.31 -15.43 8.37
N VAL A 125 15.20 -14.74 7.23
CA VAL A 125 15.89 -15.17 6.00
C VAL A 125 17.41 -15.16 6.21
N GLU A 126 17.94 -14.10 6.82
CA GLU A 126 19.38 -13.98 7.11
C GLU A 126 19.88 -15.08 8.06
N ASN A 127 19.04 -15.48 9.01
CA ASN A 127 19.37 -16.48 10.02
C ASN A 127 18.97 -17.90 9.61
N ASN A 128 18.52 -18.11 8.38
CA ASN A 128 18.03 -19.39 7.86
C ASN A 128 16.94 -20.01 8.74
N THR A 129 16.09 -19.17 9.31
CA THR A 129 14.95 -19.58 10.13
C THR A 129 13.71 -19.75 9.27
N ASP A 130 12.88 -20.74 9.60
CA ASP A 130 11.64 -21.01 8.86
C ASP A 130 10.69 -19.82 8.92
N LEU A 131 10.04 -19.55 7.79
CA LEU A 131 9.07 -18.47 7.66
C LEU A 131 7.64 -18.99 7.84
N SER A 132 6.80 -18.16 8.47
CA SER A 132 5.36 -18.39 8.50
C SER A 132 4.76 -18.15 7.10
N SER A 133 3.51 -18.56 6.90
CA SER A 133 2.82 -18.32 5.63
C SER A 133 2.69 -16.83 5.31
N ASP A 134 2.42 -15.99 6.33
CA ASP A 134 2.35 -14.54 6.15
C ASP A 134 3.73 -13.95 5.78
N GLU A 135 4.79 -14.46 6.37
CA GLU A 135 6.14 -14.03 6.05
C GLU A 135 6.55 -14.41 4.62
N ILE A 136 6.19 -15.61 4.18
CA ILE A 136 6.40 -16.02 2.79
C ILE A 136 5.64 -15.10 1.85
N PHE A 137 4.42 -14.75 2.19
CA PHE A 137 3.60 -13.82 1.40
C PHE A 137 4.28 -12.45 1.27
N LEU A 138 4.80 -11.91 2.37
CA LEU A 138 5.54 -10.64 2.33
C LEU A 138 6.80 -10.73 1.50
N LYS A 139 7.58 -11.79 1.68
CA LYS A 139 8.81 -12.01 0.92
C LYS A 139 8.55 -12.03 -0.59
N THR A 140 7.45 -12.65 -0.99
CA THR A 140 7.11 -12.85 -2.40
C THR A 140 6.45 -11.63 -3.03
N ARG A 141 5.62 -10.91 -2.29
CA ARG A 141 4.69 -9.93 -2.85
C ARG A 141 4.88 -8.49 -2.40
N SER A 142 5.60 -8.25 -1.31
CA SER A 142 5.71 -6.90 -0.76
C SER A 142 6.56 -5.99 -1.64
N THR A 143 6.07 -4.76 -1.83
CA THR A 143 6.82 -3.69 -2.48
C THR A 143 7.92 -3.12 -1.59
N LEU A 144 7.92 -3.45 -0.29
CA LEU A 144 8.89 -2.90 0.67
C LEU A 144 10.35 -3.24 0.33
N LYS A 145 10.58 -4.23 -0.51
CA LYS A 145 11.93 -4.52 -1.01
C LYS A 145 12.57 -3.34 -1.72
N ASN A 146 11.78 -2.38 -2.20
CA ASN A 146 12.27 -1.18 -2.84
C ASN A 146 12.78 -0.13 -1.83
N TRP A 147 12.50 -0.31 -0.54
CA TRP A 147 12.80 0.68 0.50
C TRP A 147 13.49 0.07 1.73
N GLU A 148 14.17 -1.06 1.59
CA GLU A 148 14.81 -1.74 2.72
C GLU A 148 15.86 -0.88 3.42
N ASP A 149 16.47 0.05 2.71
CA ASP A 149 17.49 0.94 3.24
C ASP A 149 16.92 2.07 4.12
N ILE A 150 15.61 2.31 4.08
CA ILE A 150 15.00 3.41 4.82
C ILE A 150 13.95 2.98 5.85
N ILE A 151 13.60 1.71 5.89
CA ILE A 151 12.64 1.20 6.89
C ILE A 151 13.30 0.53 8.07
#